data_58e7072471b2ea1a22b139e989ed53e9
#
_entry.id   58e7072471b2ea1a22b139e989ed53e9
#
_cell.length_a   1.000
_cell.length_b   1.000
_cell.length_c   1.000
_cell.angle_alpha   90.00
_cell.angle_beta   90.00
_cell.angle_gamma   90.00
#
_symmetry.space_group_name_H-M   'P 1'
#
loop_
_entity.id
_entity.type
_entity.pdbx_description
1 polymer ?
#
loop_
_entity_poly.entity_id
_entity_poly.type
_entity_poly.pdbx_seq_one_letter_code
_entity_poly.pdbx_strand_id
1 'polypeptide(L)'
;LLVIADGADSSLRAASGIGADVHDYGHDAIVAAIDTDKPANGEAFERLLRNGIVAVLPQKGTRAGAVFVQPRDRAAELMAQDGDSFLAELQAAFGYRLGRLRRPGPRVRWPLRRVMADALVAPRRVVIGNAAQAVHPIGAQGLNLGLR
;
A
#
# COMPACT_ATOMS: atom_id res chain seq x y z
N LEU A 1 10.29 4.57 29.52
CA LEU A 1 9.29 4.04 28.60
C LEU A 1 9.90 4.01 27.19
N LEU A 2 9.82 2.86 26.50
CA LEU A 2 10.20 2.68 25.10
C LEU A 2 8.92 2.59 24.27
N VAL A 3 8.81 3.43 23.24
CA VAL A 3 7.74 3.37 22.22
C VAL A 3 8.33 2.77 20.96
N ILE A 4 7.82 1.61 20.55
CA ILE A 4 8.27 0.85 19.38
C ILE A 4 7.33 1.16 18.22
N ALA A 5 7.83 1.88 17.21
CA ALA A 5 7.06 2.39 16.08
C ALA A 5 7.87 2.30 14.75
N ASP A 6 8.77 1.32 14.65
CA ASP A 6 9.76 1.16 13.58
C ASP A 6 9.26 0.33 12.38
N GLY A 7 7.93 0.13 12.27
CA GLY A 7 7.30 -0.46 11.11
C GLY A 7 7.02 -1.96 11.22
N ALA A 8 6.47 -2.55 10.14
CA ALA A 8 5.98 -3.93 10.14
C ALA A 8 7.09 -4.96 10.44
N ASP A 9 8.31 -4.71 9.93
CA ASP A 9 9.48 -5.55 10.16
C ASP A 9 10.29 -5.12 11.41
N SER A 10 9.59 -4.67 12.44
CA SER A 10 10.15 -4.09 13.66
C SER A 10 11.25 -4.94 14.31
N SER A 11 12.48 -4.46 14.22
CA SER A 11 13.61 -5.06 14.91
C SER A 11 13.58 -4.78 16.42
N LEU A 12 13.04 -3.64 16.84
CA LEU A 12 12.90 -3.27 18.25
C LEU A 12 11.84 -4.14 18.93
N ARG A 13 10.74 -4.48 18.24
CA ARG A 13 9.74 -5.44 18.75
C ARG A 13 10.40 -6.80 19.02
N ALA A 14 11.10 -7.33 18.01
CA ALA A 14 11.79 -8.62 18.12
C ALA A 14 12.85 -8.62 19.24
N ALA A 15 13.70 -7.60 19.30
CA ALA A 15 14.71 -7.43 20.35
C ALA A 15 14.09 -7.27 21.75
N SER A 16 12.83 -6.85 21.81
CA SER A 16 12.06 -6.76 23.05
C SER A 16 11.42 -8.08 23.50
N GLY A 17 11.63 -9.17 22.75
CA GLY A 17 11.02 -10.46 23.01
C GLY A 17 9.53 -10.55 22.66
N ILE A 18 9.02 -9.58 21.89
CA ILE A 18 7.63 -9.57 21.43
C ILE A 18 7.60 -10.12 20.01
N GLY A 19 7.01 -11.30 19.82
CA GLY A 19 6.82 -11.94 18.53
C GLY A 19 5.70 -11.28 17.72
N ALA A 20 5.43 -11.84 16.53
CA ALA A 20 4.30 -11.44 15.71
C ALA A 20 3.83 -12.61 14.83
N ASP A 21 2.52 -12.73 14.66
CA ASP A 21 1.92 -13.54 13.61
C ASP A 21 2.03 -12.81 12.26
N VAL A 22 2.62 -13.47 11.28
CA VAL A 22 2.82 -12.92 9.94
C VAL A 22 2.15 -13.79 8.91
N HIS A 23 1.23 -13.21 8.14
CA HIS A 23 0.56 -13.87 7.03
C HIS A 23 0.87 -13.14 5.72
N ASP A 24 1.45 -13.85 4.76
CA ASP A 24 1.72 -13.32 3.41
C ASP A 24 0.48 -13.52 2.53
N TYR A 25 0.00 -12.44 1.93
CA TYR A 25 -1.17 -12.49 1.04
C TYR A 25 -0.85 -13.00 -0.38
N GLY A 26 0.42 -13.18 -0.73
CA GLY A 26 0.84 -13.54 -2.08
C GLY A 26 0.64 -12.42 -3.12
N HIS A 27 0.38 -11.20 -2.65
CA HIS A 27 0.16 -10.02 -3.48
C HIS A 27 1.19 -8.95 -3.16
N ASP A 28 1.50 -8.15 -4.18
CA ASP A 28 2.35 -6.97 -4.02
C ASP A 28 1.59 -5.72 -4.49
N ALA A 29 1.83 -4.61 -3.81
CA ALA A 29 1.35 -3.29 -4.20
C ALA A 29 2.42 -2.56 -5.01
N ILE A 30 2.10 -2.17 -6.23
CA ILE A 30 2.91 -1.27 -7.05
C ILE A 30 2.40 0.15 -6.81
N VAL A 31 3.28 1.03 -6.35
CA VAL A 31 2.96 2.43 -6.07
C VAL A 31 3.71 3.31 -7.07
N ALA A 32 3.00 4.26 -7.67
CA ALA A 32 3.57 5.24 -8.57
C ALA A 32 2.83 6.58 -8.50
N ALA A 33 3.53 7.68 -8.70
CA ALA A 33 2.89 8.95 -9.01
C ALA A 33 2.50 8.96 -10.48
N ILE A 34 1.32 9.51 -10.78
CA ILE A 34 0.79 9.66 -12.14
C ILE A 34 0.18 11.05 -12.31
N ASP A 35 0.01 11.48 -13.55
CA ASP A 35 -0.86 12.61 -13.90
C ASP A 35 -2.17 12.09 -14.52
N THR A 36 -3.24 12.87 -14.38
CA THR A 36 -4.57 12.58 -14.91
C THR A 36 -5.09 13.75 -15.77
N ASP A 37 -5.97 13.51 -16.72
CA ASP A 37 -6.55 14.60 -17.54
C ASP A 37 -7.47 15.51 -16.70
N LYS A 38 -8.09 14.98 -15.65
CA LYS A 38 -9.01 15.69 -14.77
C LYS A 38 -8.53 15.62 -13.32
N PRO A 39 -8.64 16.71 -12.56
CA PRO A 39 -8.29 16.67 -11.13
C PRO A 39 -9.25 15.75 -10.37
N ALA A 40 -8.73 15.04 -9.38
CA ALA A 40 -9.53 14.18 -8.51
C ALA A 40 -10.34 14.96 -7.46
N ASN A 41 -10.10 16.27 -7.29
CA ASN A 41 -10.83 17.19 -6.40
C ASN A 41 -10.98 16.70 -4.95
N GLY A 42 -9.93 16.06 -4.43
CA GLY A 42 -9.95 15.51 -3.06
C GLY A 42 -10.62 14.13 -2.95
N GLU A 43 -11.18 13.59 -4.02
CA GLU A 43 -11.77 12.25 -4.01
C GLU A 43 -10.70 11.17 -4.23
N ALA A 44 -10.73 10.13 -3.40
CA ALA A 44 -9.98 8.90 -3.59
C ALA A 44 -10.87 7.87 -4.29
N PHE A 45 -10.29 7.16 -5.21
CA PHE A 45 -10.99 6.11 -5.96
C PHE A 45 -10.34 4.77 -5.69
N GLU A 46 -11.14 3.78 -5.37
CA GLU A 46 -10.71 2.40 -5.24
C GLU A 46 -11.64 1.50 -6.07
N ARG A 47 -11.05 0.57 -6.80
CA ARG A 47 -11.77 -0.43 -7.57
C ARG A 47 -11.23 -1.81 -7.23
N LEU A 48 -12.11 -2.65 -6.73
CA LEU A 48 -11.82 -4.05 -6.50
C LEU A 48 -11.84 -4.80 -7.83
N LEU A 49 -10.79 -5.53 -8.10
CA LEU A 49 -10.63 -6.36 -9.27
C LEU A 49 -10.79 -7.83 -8.86
N ARG A 50 -10.93 -8.73 -9.85
CA ARG A 50 -11.02 -10.16 -9.57
C ARG A 50 -9.80 -10.69 -8.78
N ASN A 51 -8.60 -10.21 -9.10
CA ASN A 51 -7.34 -10.68 -8.53
C ASN A 51 -6.49 -9.52 -8.00
N GLY A 52 -7.09 -8.47 -7.45
CA GLY A 52 -6.32 -7.35 -6.95
C GLY A 52 -7.15 -6.10 -6.70
N ILE A 53 -6.47 -4.97 -6.61
CA ILE A 53 -7.07 -3.66 -6.33
C ILE A 53 -6.34 -2.62 -7.16
N VAL A 54 -7.07 -1.64 -7.65
CA VAL A 54 -6.48 -0.40 -8.14
C VAL A 54 -7.06 0.77 -7.36
N ALA A 55 -6.20 1.61 -6.79
CA ALA A 55 -6.61 2.85 -6.14
C ALA A 55 -5.89 4.04 -6.76
N VAL A 56 -6.59 5.16 -6.88
CA VAL A 56 -6.04 6.44 -7.31
C VAL A 56 -6.36 7.47 -6.24
N LEU A 57 -5.31 8.00 -5.63
CA LEU A 57 -5.36 8.89 -4.47
C LEU A 57 -5.04 10.32 -4.91
N PRO A 58 -5.87 11.31 -4.51
CA PRO A 58 -5.70 12.69 -4.95
C PRO A 58 -4.39 13.30 -4.42
N GLN A 59 -3.75 14.08 -5.29
CA GLN A 59 -2.68 15.01 -4.94
C GLN A 59 -3.03 16.39 -5.48
N LYS A 60 -2.09 17.34 -5.44
CA LYS A 60 -2.32 18.71 -5.93
C LYS A 60 -2.54 18.73 -7.45
N GLY A 61 -3.61 19.42 -7.89
CA GLY A 61 -3.95 19.59 -9.30
C GLY A 61 -4.36 18.26 -9.96
N THR A 62 -3.72 17.92 -11.06
CA THR A 62 -3.95 16.67 -11.80
C THR A 62 -3.01 15.55 -11.41
N ARG A 63 -2.16 15.74 -10.40
CA ARG A 63 -1.32 14.67 -9.87
C ARG A 63 -2.12 13.74 -8.98
N ALA A 64 -1.78 12.47 -9.04
CA ALA A 64 -2.37 11.43 -8.20
C ALA A 64 -1.32 10.37 -7.82
N GLY A 65 -1.53 9.70 -6.70
CA GLY A 65 -0.83 8.48 -6.36
C GLY A 65 -1.64 7.28 -6.84
N ALA A 66 -1.05 6.39 -7.62
CA ALA A 66 -1.65 5.12 -7.99
C ALA A 66 -1.13 4.01 -7.09
N VAL A 67 -2.02 3.14 -6.62
CA VAL A 67 -1.70 1.90 -5.92
C VAL A 67 -2.34 0.77 -6.71
N PHE A 68 -1.52 -0.13 -7.26
CA PHE A 68 -1.96 -1.24 -8.07
C PHE A 68 -1.54 -2.55 -7.43
N VAL A 69 -2.48 -3.20 -6.76
CA VAL A 69 -2.26 -4.48 -6.08
C VAL A 69 -2.54 -5.62 -7.03
N GLN A 70 -1.57 -6.53 -7.17
CA GLN A 70 -1.65 -7.69 -8.04
C GLN A 70 -1.00 -8.91 -7.38
N PRO A 71 -1.32 -10.13 -7.82
CA PRO A 71 -0.55 -11.32 -7.45
C PRO A 71 0.95 -11.09 -7.70
N ARG A 72 1.80 -11.62 -6.84
CA ARG A 72 3.24 -11.34 -6.80
C ARG A 72 3.94 -11.50 -8.14
N ASP A 73 3.64 -12.59 -8.86
CA ASP A 73 4.25 -12.85 -10.18
C ASP A 73 3.80 -11.79 -11.19
N ARG A 74 2.51 -11.45 -11.20
CA ARG A 74 1.97 -10.41 -12.07
C ARG A 74 2.54 -9.03 -11.74
N ALA A 75 2.71 -8.72 -10.46
CA ALA A 75 3.34 -7.48 -10.04
C ALA A 75 4.81 -7.40 -10.50
N ALA A 76 5.54 -8.51 -10.51
CA ALA A 76 6.90 -8.57 -11.04
C ALA A 76 6.94 -8.29 -12.55
N GLU A 77 6.02 -8.88 -13.33
CA GLU A 77 5.87 -8.59 -14.77
C GLU A 77 5.58 -7.12 -15.04
N LEU A 78 4.63 -6.52 -14.30
CA LEU A 78 4.27 -5.11 -14.41
C LEU A 78 5.44 -4.18 -14.06
N MET A 79 6.27 -4.55 -13.10
CA MET A 79 7.49 -3.78 -12.75
C MET A 79 8.55 -3.85 -13.85
N ALA A 80 8.61 -4.92 -14.62
CA ALA A 80 9.56 -5.09 -15.71
C ALA A 80 9.16 -4.36 -17.00
N GLN A 81 7.88 -3.97 -17.14
CA GLN A 81 7.39 -3.22 -18.30
C GLN A 81 7.99 -1.81 -18.37
N ASP A 82 8.01 -1.21 -19.57
CA ASP A 82 8.21 0.23 -19.72
C ASP A 82 7.04 1.04 -19.12
N GLY A 83 7.19 2.37 -19.07
CA GLY A 83 6.20 3.25 -18.45
C GLY A 83 4.86 3.26 -19.18
N ASP A 84 4.87 3.23 -20.51
CA ASP A 84 3.66 3.32 -21.34
C ASP A 84 2.85 2.02 -21.27
N SER A 85 3.52 0.88 -21.31
CA SER A 85 2.91 -0.43 -21.15
C SER A 85 2.27 -0.58 -19.76
N PHE A 86 2.97 -0.17 -18.71
CA PHE A 86 2.42 -0.15 -17.36
C PHE A 86 1.19 0.77 -17.25
N LEU A 87 1.25 1.98 -17.84
CA LEU A 87 0.10 2.89 -17.84
C LEU A 87 -1.11 2.32 -18.58
N ALA A 88 -0.91 1.60 -19.66
CA ALA A 88 -2.00 0.96 -20.39
C ALA A 88 -2.73 -0.07 -19.52
N GLU A 89 -1.97 -0.89 -18.79
CA GLU A 89 -2.52 -1.88 -17.85
C GLU A 89 -3.25 -1.20 -16.68
N LEU A 90 -2.64 -0.17 -16.09
CA LEU A 90 -3.24 0.60 -15.00
C LEU A 90 -4.52 1.31 -15.48
N GLN A 91 -4.53 1.89 -16.69
CA GLN A 91 -5.70 2.51 -17.30
C GLN A 91 -6.83 1.50 -17.52
N ALA A 92 -6.52 0.32 -18.06
CA ALA A 92 -7.50 -0.74 -18.27
C ALA A 92 -8.15 -1.18 -16.94
N ALA A 93 -7.34 -1.28 -15.87
CA ALA A 93 -7.81 -1.64 -14.55
C ALA A 93 -8.65 -0.53 -13.89
N PHE A 94 -8.20 0.73 -13.96
CA PHE A 94 -8.85 1.87 -13.32
C PHE A 94 -10.07 2.38 -14.11
N GLY A 95 -9.99 2.39 -15.44
CA GLY A 95 -10.98 3.04 -16.33
C GLY A 95 -10.68 4.51 -16.57
N TYR A 96 -11.64 5.25 -17.14
CA TYR A 96 -11.45 6.62 -17.63
C TYR A 96 -12.14 7.69 -16.75
N ARG A 97 -12.44 7.42 -15.50
CA ARG A 97 -13.14 8.37 -14.61
C ARG A 97 -12.40 9.72 -14.49
N LEU A 98 -11.07 9.68 -14.42
CA LEU A 98 -10.21 10.87 -14.38
C LEU A 98 -9.60 11.21 -15.77
N GLY A 99 -10.17 10.68 -16.85
CA GLY A 99 -9.61 10.78 -18.19
C GLY A 99 -8.43 9.84 -18.38
N ARG A 100 -7.45 10.21 -19.21
CA ARG A 100 -6.26 9.41 -19.44
C ARG A 100 -5.26 9.56 -18.29
N LEU A 101 -4.65 8.45 -17.90
CA LEU A 101 -3.50 8.43 -17.01
C LEU A 101 -2.23 8.71 -17.82
N ARG A 102 -1.34 9.53 -17.27
CA ARG A 102 -0.14 10.00 -17.97
C ARG A 102 1.06 10.02 -17.04
N ARG A 103 2.26 10.08 -17.64
CA ARG A 103 3.54 10.33 -16.96
C ARG A 103 3.73 9.47 -15.71
N PRO A 104 3.91 8.16 -15.85
CA PRO A 104 4.22 7.33 -14.70
C PRO A 104 5.56 7.76 -14.11
N GLY A 105 5.57 8.10 -12.84
CA GLY A 105 6.79 8.28 -12.07
C GLY A 105 7.50 6.96 -11.79
N PRO A 106 8.61 7.00 -11.04
CA PRO A 106 9.24 5.79 -10.55
C PRO A 106 8.23 4.90 -9.83
N ARG A 107 8.31 3.59 -10.13
CA ARG A 107 7.46 2.57 -9.50
C ARG A 107 8.20 1.94 -8.34
N VAL A 108 7.49 1.74 -7.24
CA VAL A 108 8.00 1.00 -6.08
C VAL A 108 7.06 -0.16 -5.80
N ARG A 109 7.61 -1.33 -5.51
CA ARG A 109 6.86 -2.56 -5.20
C ARG A 109 7.00 -2.92 -3.73
N TRP A 110 5.87 -3.20 -3.07
CA TRP A 110 5.79 -3.57 -1.68
C TRP A 110 5.04 -4.89 -1.52
N PRO A 111 5.62 -5.92 -0.88
CA PRO A 111 4.89 -7.14 -0.57
C PRO A 111 3.81 -6.85 0.48
N LEU A 112 2.62 -7.40 0.26
CA LEU A 112 1.51 -7.25 1.19
C LEU A 112 1.50 -8.40 2.19
N ARG A 113 1.64 -8.05 3.47
CA ARG A 113 1.61 -9.00 4.59
C ARG A 113 0.71 -8.45 5.70
N ARG A 114 -0.01 -9.34 6.36
CA ARG A 114 -0.56 -9.05 7.67
C ARG A 114 0.54 -9.30 8.71
N VAL A 115 0.71 -8.37 9.61
CA VAL A 115 1.57 -8.51 10.78
C VAL A 115 0.74 -8.15 12.01
N MET A 116 0.72 -9.01 13.00
CA MET A 116 0.03 -8.79 14.28
C MET A 116 0.99 -9.13 15.40
N ALA A 117 1.39 -8.12 16.19
CA ALA A 117 2.25 -8.35 17.35
C ALA A 117 1.54 -9.21 18.40
N ASP A 118 2.25 -10.13 19.03
CA ASP A 118 1.70 -11.03 20.06
C ASP A 118 1.28 -10.27 21.33
N ALA A 119 1.89 -9.09 21.58
CA ALA A 119 1.53 -8.19 22.64
C ALA A 119 1.78 -6.74 22.25
N LEU A 120 0.90 -5.84 22.68
CA LEU A 120 1.05 -4.40 22.45
C LEU A 120 1.77 -3.70 23.59
N VAL A 121 1.79 -4.30 24.78
CA VAL A 121 2.36 -3.74 26.01
C VAL A 121 3.25 -4.78 26.70
N ALA A 122 4.41 -4.33 27.17
CA ALA A 122 5.30 -5.09 28.05
C ALA A 122 5.91 -4.12 29.09
N PRO A 123 6.57 -4.59 30.16
CA PRO A 123 7.15 -3.71 31.14
C PRO A 123 8.03 -2.62 30.52
N ARG A 124 7.63 -1.35 30.71
CA ARG A 124 8.26 -0.14 30.15
C ARG A 124 8.30 -0.05 28.62
N ARG A 125 7.49 -0.82 27.91
CA ARG A 125 7.44 -0.87 26.43
C ARG A 125 6.01 -0.81 25.94
N VAL A 126 5.79 -0.11 24.81
CA VAL A 126 4.54 -0.12 24.06
C VAL A 126 4.86 -0.23 22.58
N VAL A 127 4.12 -1.05 21.86
CA VAL A 127 4.24 -1.24 20.41
C VAL A 127 3.06 -0.56 19.74
N ILE A 128 3.32 0.30 18.75
CA ILE A 128 2.28 1.08 18.07
C ILE A 128 2.46 1.08 16.54
N GLY A 129 1.42 1.51 15.83
CA GLY A 129 1.44 1.65 14.37
C GLY A 129 1.70 0.31 13.66
N ASN A 130 2.47 0.33 12.56
CA ASN A 130 2.77 -0.89 11.81
C ASN A 130 3.68 -1.88 12.56
N ALA A 131 4.37 -1.46 13.60
CA ALA A 131 5.09 -2.37 14.47
C ALA A 131 4.13 -3.23 15.30
N ALA A 132 2.98 -2.69 15.67
CA ALA A 132 1.90 -3.40 16.36
C ALA A 132 1.05 -4.24 15.41
N GLN A 133 0.62 -3.62 14.31
CA GLN A 133 -0.24 -4.27 13.32
C GLN A 133 -0.08 -3.65 11.92
N ALA A 134 0.15 -4.47 10.93
CA ALA A 134 0.05 -4.12 9.52
C ALA A 134 -1.02 -4.97 8.87
N VAL A 135 -1.92 -4.35 8.12
CA VAL A 135 -3.07 -5.01 7.50
C VAL A 135 -3.09 -4.80 6.00
N HIS A 136 -3.87 -5.61 5.28
CA HIS A 136 -4.09 -5.42 3.85
C HIS A 136 -4.67 -4.02 3.57
N PRO A 137 -4.23 -3.32 2.52
CA PRO A 137 -4.68 -1.95 2.22
C PRO A 137 -6.14 -1.85 1.75
N ILE A 138 -6.83 -2.98 1.55
CA ILE A 138 -8.26 -2.99 1.20
C ILE A 138 -9.07 -2.20 2.23
N GLY A 139 -9.77 -1.18 1.81
CA GLY A 139 -10.53 -0.30 2.71
C GLY A 139 -9.71 0.78 3.43
N ALA A 140 -8.39 0.90 3.14
CA ALA A 140 -7.52 1.99 3.59
C ALA A 140 -7.54 2.27 5.12
N GLN A 141 -7.68 1.22 5.99
CA GLN A 141 -7.87 1.37 7.43
C GLN A 141 -6.57 1.31 8.27
N GLY A 142 -5.40 1.14 7.65
CA GLY A 142 -4.14 0.93 8.39
C GLY A 142 -3.84 2.04 9.41
N LEU A 143 -3.98 3.32 9.02
CA LEU A 143 -3.79 4.46 9.93
C LEU A 143 -4.83 4.49 11.04
N ASN A 144 -6.11 4.31 10.69
CA ASN A 144 -7.21 4.36 11.66
C ASN A 144 -7.09 3.28 12.74
N LEU A 145 -6.66 2.08 12.34
CA LEU A 145 -6.40 0.98 13.29
C LEU A 145 -5.16 1.24 14.14
N GLY A 146 -4.15 1.91 13.60
CA GLY A 146 -2.94 2.27 14.34
C GLY A 146 -3.12 3.39 15.35
N LEU A 147 -4.22 4.18 15.24
CA LEU A 147 -4.55 5.28 16.16
C LEU A 147 -5.52 4.86 17.28
N ARG A 148 -6.06 3.66 17.26
CA ARG A 148 -6.95 3.09 18.30
C ARG A 148 -6.18 2.27 19.31
#